data_a20779f8ab2590c27cbb5259d79d07e6
#
_entry.id   a20779f8ab2590c27cbb5259d79d07e6
#
_cell.length_a   1.000
_cell.length_b   1.000
_cell.length_c   1.000
_cell.angle_alpha   90.00
_cell.angle_beta   90.00
_cell.angle_gamma   90.00
#
_symmetry.space_group_name_H-M   'P 1'
#
loop_
_entity.id
_entity.type
_entity.pdbx_description
1 polymer ?
#
loop_
_entity_poly.entity_id
_entity_poly.type
_entity_poly.pdbx_seq_one_letter_code
_entity_poly.pdbx_strand_id
1 'polypeptide(L)'
;MAANIARQWDESAAELTAAARKITDTLKYSRDHYAGALAFTEPGNKHAPLDELLPDPPKRSDFDVDATVAKIREQYDNVYGGFGEDTKFLHAPLLHGLLNHNFEGWVMAYGTLLAIIRGGVHDVVGGGFMPYSTVRSWGLPHFEKMLADNAQMLTVFSLATSKANSLGLDARGFQRAAFGIIDWLEREMQASAGGFVTSLDSEAADAQGERYPGIQIAWSRAQTAEVLGEDSEWACEVFGLNTLGSSDTALMLPTFKHDP
;
A
#
# COMPACT_ATOMS: atom_id res chain seq x y z
N MET A 1 -17.84 -16.96 7.69
CA MET A 1 -17.07 -17.63 6.60
C MET A 1 -17.41 -19.12 6.48
N ALA A 2 -17.23 -19.98 7.51
CA ALA A 2 -17.49 -21.42 7.44
C ALA A 2 -18.91 -21.79 6.99
N ALA A 3 -19.96 -21.18 7.55
CA ALA A 3 -21.36 -21.42 7.16
C ALA A 3 -21.67 -21.05 5.69
N ASN A 4 -21.00 -20.06 5.15
CA ASN A 4 -21.13 -19.67 3.74
C ASN A 4 -20.48 -20.70 2.81
N ILE A 5 -19.33 -21.23 3.20
CA ILE A 5 -18.64 -22.30 2.45
C ILE A 5 -19.46 -23.58 2.47
N ALA A 6 -20.03 -23.95 3.62
CA ALA A 6 -20.90 -25.13 3.74
C ALA A 6 -22.13 -25.03 2.83
N ARG A 7 -22.82 -23.89 2.82
CA ARG A 7 -23.96 -23.64 1.94
C ARG A 7 -23.57 -23.71 0.45
N GLN A 8 -22.47 -23.05 0.06
CA GLN A 8 -21.97 -23.11 -1.31
C GLN A 8 -21.57 -24.54 -1.72
N TRP A 9 -21.05 -25.32 -0.76
CA TRP A 9 -20.73 -26.73 -1.02
C TRP A 9 -21.98 -27.56 -1.34
N ASP A 10 -23.07 -27.38 -0.58
CA ASP A 10 -24.33 -28.07 -0.81
C ASP A 10 -24.97 -27.67 -2.16
N GLU A 11 -24.79 -26.42 -2.61
CA GLU A 11 -25.37 -25.87 -3.83
C GLU A 11 -24.52 -26.15 -5.09
N SER A 12 -23.20 -26.21 -4.98
CA SER A 12 -22.26 -26.18 -6.12
C SER A 12 -20.96 -26.97 -5.88
N ALA A 13 -20.98 -28.10 -5.21
CA ALA A 13 -19.81 -28.90 -4.85
C ALA A 13 -18.90 -29.22 -6.06
N ALA A 14 -19.49 -29.45 -7.26
CA ALA A 14 -18.74 -29.75 -8.47
C ALA A 14 -17.92 -28.54 -8.96
N GLU A 15 -18.49 -27.32 -8.90
CA GLU A 15 -17.83 -26.09 -9.32
C GLU A 15 -16.72 -25.71 -8.32
N LEU A 16 -16.98 -25.80 -7.02
CA LEU A 16 -15.98 -25.58 -5.99
C LEU A 16 -14.81 -26.56 -6.08
N THR A 17 -15.10 -27.83 -6.37
CA THR A 17 -14.07 -28.86 -6.59
C THR A 17 -13.24 -28.55 -7.84
N ALA A 18 -13.87 -28.10 -8.93
CA ALA A 18 -13.17 -27.71 -10.14
C ALA A 18 -12.28 -26.48 -9.93
N ALA A 19 -12.77 -25.46 -9.21
CA ALA A 19 -11.99 -24.29 -8.82
C ALA A 19 -10.79 -24.65 -7.92
N ALA A 20 -11.02 -25.51 -6.92
CA ALA A 20 -9.95 -25.99 -6.04
C ALA A 20 -8.88 -26.78 -6.80
N ARG A 21 -9.27 -27.62 -7.77
CA ARG A 21 -8.33 -28.32 -8.65
C ARG A 21 -7.50 -27.35 -9.49
N LYS A 22 -8.14 -26.36 -10.10
CA LYS A 22 -7.46 -25.34 -10.90
C LYS A 22 -6.40 -24.58 -10.07
N ILE A 23 -6.75 -24.17 -8.84
CA ILE A 23 -5.80 -23.54 -7.92
C ILE A 23 -4.65 -24.49 -7.58
N THR A 24 -4.96 -25.75 -7.25
CA THR A 24 -3.96 -26.78 -6.92
C THR A 24 -2.99 -27.01 -8.10
N ASP A 25 -3.50 -27.09 -9.31
CA ASP A 25 -2.69 -27.30 -10.50
C ASP A 25 -1.81 -26.08 -10.82
N THR A 26 -2.33 -24.86 -10.60
CA THR A 26 -1.53 -23.63 -10.70
C THR A 26 -0.41 -23.61 -9.66
N LEU A 27 -0.70 -23.98 -8.41
CA LEU A 27 0.33 -24.04 -7.35
C LEU A 27 1.38 -25.12 -7.62
N LYS A 28 0.97 -26.29 -8.14
CA LYS A 28 1.92 -27.34 -8.57
C LYS A 28 2.79 -26.87 -9.71
N TYR A 29 2.18 -26.25 -10.76
CA TYR A 29 2.94 -25.69 -11.87
C TYR A 29 3.96 -24.64 -11.37
N SER A 30 3.56 -23.72 -10.50
CA SER A 30 4.47 -22.74 -9.90
C SER A 30 5.57 -23.41 -9.10
N ARG A 31 5.23 -24.38 -8.26
CA ARG A 31 6.22 -25.16 -7.49
C ARG A 31 7.23 -25.84 -8.43
N ASP A 32 6.76 -26.55 -9.46
CA ASP A 32 7.63 -27.33 -10.35
C ASP A 32 8.48 -26.42 -11.25
N HIS A 33 7.97 -25.23 -11.60
CA HIS A 33 8.71 -24.22 -12.37
C HIS A 33 9.76 -23.48 -11.55
N TYR A 34 9.49 -23.29 -10.23
CA TYR A 34 10.41 -22.62 -9.31
C TYR A 34 11.16 -23.60 -8.39
N ALA A 35 10.95 -24.91 -8.54
CA ALA A 35 11.59 -25.92 -7.70
C ALA A 35 13.13 -25.88 -7.77
N GLY A 36 13.70 -25.42 -8.88
CA GLY A 36 15.13 -25.17 -8.99
C GLY A 36 15.64 -24.03 -8.10
N ALA A 37 14.77 -23.05 -7.80
CA ALA A 37 15.09 -21.94 -6.89
C ALA A 37 14.81 -22.25 -5.41
N LEU A 38 14.00 -23.30 -5.14
CA LEU A 38 13.58 -23.72 -3.79
C LEU A 38 14.22 -25.03 -3.32
N ALA A 39 15.21 -25.57 -4.05
CA ALA A 39 15.94 -26.79 -3.69
C ALA A 39 16.71 -26.72 -2.34
N PHE A 40 16.62 -25.59 -1.66
CA PHE A 40 17.18 -25.36 -0.32
C PHE A 40 16.41 -26.04 0.83
N THR A 41 15.24 -26.62 0.57
CA THR A 41 14.32 -27.02 1.64
C THR A 41 14.11 -28.55 1.79
N GLU A 42 14.82 -29.39 1.05
CA GLU A 42 14.74 -30.85 1.25
C GLU A 42 15.56 -31.28 2.48
N PRO A 43 14.93 -31.86 3.51
CA PRO A 43 15.67 -32.39 4.66
C PRO A 43 16.51 -33.58 4.23
N GLY A 44 17.83 -33.41 4.20
CA GLY A 44 18.78 -34.49 3.91
C GLY A 44 19.83 -34.18 2.84
N ASN A 45 19.73 -33.08 2.15
CA ASN A 45 20.77 -32.66 1.21
C ASN A 45 21.93 -32.04 2.01
N LYS A 46 23.10 -32.65 1.95
CA LYS A 46 24.35 -32.06 2.48
C LYS A 46 24.58 -30.81 1.66
N HIS A 47 24.44 -29.65 2.33
CA HIS A 47 24.58 -28.34 1.73
C HIS A 47 25.91 -28.26 0.94
N ALA A 48 25.82 -28.13 -0.37
CA ALA A 48 26.92 -27.51 -1.10
C ALA A 48 27.14 -26.10 -0.52
N PRO A 49 28.37 -25.62 -0.43
CA PRO A 49 28.67 -24.26 -0.02
C PRO A 49 27.80 -23.29 -0.80
N LEU A 50 27.28 -22.24 -0.15
CA LEU A 50 26.33 -21.29 -0.74
C LEU A 50 26.87 -20.65 -2.04
N ASP A 51 28.18 -20.49 -2.12
CA ASP A 51 28.94 -20.00 -3.26
C ASP A 51 28.94 -20.97 -4.47
N GLU A 52 28.74 -22.28 -4.26
CA GLU A 52 28.57 -23.24 -5.36
C GLU A 52 27.12 -23.32 -5.89
N LEU A 53 26.16 -22.84 -5.11
CA LEU A 53 24.73 -22.91 -5.42
C LEU A 53 24.18 -21.60 -6.04
N LEU A 54 24.89 -20.50 -5.82
CA LEU A 54 24.49 -19.21 -6.39
C LEU A 54 25.23 -18.99 -7.71
N PRO A 55 24.53 -18.65 -8.81
CA PRO A 55 25.22 -18.15 -9.98
C PRO A 55 26.05 -16.93 -9.59
N ASP A 56 27.14 -16.70 -10.29
CA ASP A 56 27.92 -15.48 -10.13
C ASP A 56 26.99 -14.27 -10.08
N PRO A 57 27.13 -13.38 -9.09
CA PRO A 57 26.28 -12.22 -9.01
C PRO A 57 26.37 -11.44 -10.33
N PRO A 58 25.24 -11.07 -10.92
CA PRO A 58 25.23 -10.35 -12.18
C PRO A 58 26.05 -9.07 -12.03
N LYS A 59 26.92 -8.80 -12.99
CA LYS A 59 27.73 -7.57 -12.99
C LYS A 59 26.83 -6.37 -13.25
N ARG A 60 27.15 -5.23 -12.66
CA ARG A 60 26.38 -3.99 -12.90
C ARG A 60 26.26 -3.65 -14.39
N SER A 61 27.24 -4.02 -15.20
CA SER A 61 27.23 -3.88 -16.66
C SER A 61 26.20 -4.76 -17.37
N ASP A 62 25.65 -5.77 -16.71
CA ASP A 62 24.68 -6.70 -17.32
C ASP A 62 23.25 -6.16 -17.23
N PHE A 63 23.05 -5.02 -16.54
CA PHE A 63 21.77 -4.33 -16.41
C PHE A 63 21.74 -3.03 -17.20
N ASP A 64 20.87 -2.97 -18.19
CA ASP A 64 20.50 -1.72 -18.85
C ASP A 64 19.39 -1.04 -18.03
N VAL A 65 19.80 -0.12 -17.15
CA VAL A 65 18.88 0.61 -16.27
C VAL A 65 17.99 1.54 -17.08
N ASP A 66 18.53 2.18 -18.13
CA ASP A 66 17.76 3.11 -18.97
C ASP A 66 16.67 2.36 -19.76
N ALA A 67 17.00 1.22 -20.35
CA ALA A 67 16.02 0.36 -21.02
C ALA A 67 14.96 -0.16 -20.04
N THR A 68 15.34 -0.45 -18.79
CA THR A 68 14.39 -0.86 -17.74
C THR A 68 13.44 0.27 -17.38
N VAL A 69 13.94 1.49 -17.17
CA VAL A 69 13.12 2.68 -16.87
C VAL A 69 12.20 3.02 -18.04
N ALA A 70 12.65 2.85 -19.28
CA ALA A 70 11.79 3.03 -20.47
C ALA A 70 10.58 2.06 -20.48
N LYS A 71 10.78 0.79 -20.11
CA LYS A 71 9.68 -0.18 -19.96
C LYS A 71 8.74 0.16 -18.80
N ILE A 72 9.27 0.65 -17.69
CA ILE A 72 8.48 1.10 -16.55
C ILE A 72 7.61 2.28 -16.93
N ARG A 73 8.13 3.20 -17.76
CA ARG A 73 7.37 4.36 -18.27
C ARG A 73 6.15 3.93 -19.09
N GLU A 74 6.22 2.85 -19.84
CA GLU A 74 5.07 2.34 -20.61
C GLU A 74 3.89 1.94 -19.71
N GLN A 75 4.15 1.63 -18.44
CA GLN A 75 3.15 1.27 -17.44
C GLN A 75 2.73 2.45 -16.54
N TYR A 76 3.36 3.61 -16.71
CA TYR A 76 3.05 4.78 -15.89
C TYR A 76 1.69 5.38 -16.24
N ASP A 77 0.86 5.56 -15.21
CA ASP A 77 -0.46 6.15 -15.35
C ASP A 77 -0.38 7.68 -15.30
N ASN A 78 -0.46 8.31 -16.46
CA ASN A 78 -0.39 9.77 -16.57
C ASN A 78 -1.64 10.51 -16.01
N VAL A 79 -2.73 9.79 -15.70
CA VAL A 79 -3.97 10.39 -15.18
C VAL A 79 -4.01 10.36 -13.67
N TYR A 80 -3.73 9.19 -13.10
CA TYR A 80 -3.85 8.98 -11.65
C TYR A 80 -2.50 8.79 -10.95
N GLY A 81 -1.40 8.82 -11.68
CA GLY A 81 -0.10 8.46 -11.13
C GLY A 81 0.03 6.97 -10.81
N GLY A 82 1.25 6.56 -10.45
CA GLY A 82 1.54 5.15 -10.19
C GLY A 82 1.66 4.30 -11.46
N PHE A 83 1.65 2.98 -11.30
CA PHE A 83 1.91 2.04 -12.37
C PHE A 83 0.78 1.03 -12.49
N GLY A 84 0.45 0.65 -13.74
CA GLY A 84 -0.68 -0.23 -14.07
C GLY A 84 -2.03 0.51 -14.14
N GLU A 85 -3.05 -0.19 -14.63
CA GLU A 85 -4.36 0.39 -14.99
C GLU A 85 -5.48 0.08 -13.98
N ASP A 86 -5.26 -0.87 -13.08
CA ASP A 86 -6.27 -1.35 -12.12
C ASP A 86 -5.84 -1.08 -10.68
N THR A 87 -5.47 -2.12 -9.95
CA THR A 87 -4.96 -2.05 -8.58
C THR A 87 -3.62 -1.30 -8.53
N LYS A 88 -3.51 -0.35 -7.63
CA LYS A 88 -2.32 0.49 -7.44
C LYS A 88 -1.57 0.09 -6.18
N PHE A 89 -0.32 -0.29 -6.33
CA PHE A 89 0.60 -0.60 -5.22
C PHE A 89 1.56 0.54 -4.94
N LEU A 90 2.05 0.65 -3.70
CA LEU A 90 2.99 1.71 -3.30
C LEU A 90 4.33 1.62 -4.02
N HIS A 91 4.79 0.40 -4.36
CA HIS A 91 6.04 0.17 -5.09
C HIS A 91 7.26 0.93 -4.54
N ALA A 92 7.42 1.00 -3.22
CA ALA A 92 8.47 1.79 -2.58
C ALA A 92 9.89 1.56 -3.13
N PRO A 93 10.36 0.32 -3.39
CA PRO A 93 11.68 0.10 -4.00
C PRO A 93 11.81 0.69 -5.41
N LEU A 94 10.73 0.63 -6.22
CA LEU A 94 10.70 1.24 -7.54
C LEU A 94 10.79 2.76 -7.45
N LEU A 95 9.98 3.37 -6.58
CA LEU A 95 9.99 4.82 -6.36
C LEU A 95 11.34 5.30 -5.87
N HIS A 96 11.97 4.57 -4.94
CA HIS A 96 13.32 4.86 -4.49
C HIS A 96 14.34 4.84 -5.63
N GLY A 97 14.27 3.84 -6.51
CA GLY A 97 15.13 3.75 -7.70
C GLY A 97 14.92 4.92 -8.66
N LEU A 98 13.65 5.22 -8.99
CA LEU A 98 13.28 6.30 -9.91
C LEU A 98 13.69 7.69 -9.39
N LEU A 99 13.53 7.96 -8.09
CA LEU A 99 13.96 9.20 -7.45
C LEU A 99 15.48 9.46 -7.64
N ASN A 100 16.29 8.40 -7.70
CA ASN A 100 17.74 8.50 -7.80
C ASN A 100 18.27 8.37 -9.23
N HIS A 101 17.42 8.06 -10.22
CA HIS A 101 17.87 7.78 -11.57
C HIS A 101 18.10 9.07 -12.37
N ASN A 102 17.12 9.51 -13.14
CA ASN A 102 17.21 10.69 -14.00
C ASN A 102 15.98 11.60 -13.82
N PHE A 103 15.90 12.67 -14.61
CA PHE A 103 14.78 13.61 -14.52
C PHE A 103 13.43 12.95 -14.83
N GLU A 104 13.36 12.05 -15.80
CA GLU A 104 12.12 11.34 -16.14
C GLU A 104 11.67 10.43 -15.01
N GLY A 105 12.60 9.66 -14.41
CA GLY A 105 12.32 8.86 -13.22
C GLY A 105 11.81 9.70 -12.06
N TRP A 106 12.45 10.86 -11.84
CA TRP A 106 11.99 11.83 -10.84
C TRP A 106 10.53 12.26 -11.07
N VAL A 107 10.17 12.63 -12.30
CA VAL A 107 8.80 13.09 -12.64
C VAL A 107 7.77 11.99 -12.36
N MET A 108 8.04 10.74 -12.76
CA MET A 108 7.14 9.61 -12.50
C MET A 108 7.01 9.36 -10.99
N ALA A 109 8.11 9.34 -10.26
CA ALA A 109 8.08 9.11 -8.82
C ALA A 109 7.38 10.25 -8.07
N TYR A 110 7.68 11.50 -8.41
CA TYR A 110 7.06 12.68 -7.82
C TYR A 110 5.54 12.69 -8.04
N GLY A 111 5.09 12.47 -9.28
CA GLY A 111 3.66 12.39 -9.59
C GLY A 111 2.95 11.23 -8.87
N THR A 112 3.61 10.07 -8.76
CA THR A 112 3.08 8.93 -7.99
C THR A 112 2.96 9.26 -6.51
N LEU A 113 3.97 9.87 -5.90
CA LEU A 113 3.96 10.23 -4.48
C LEU A 113 2.89 11.29 -4.17
N LEU A 114 2.68 12.27 -5.05
CA LEU A 114 1.57 13.21 -4.92
C LEU A 114 0.21 12.50 -4.98
N ALA A 115 0.03 11.54 -5.87
CA ALA A 115 -1.20 10.76 -5.96
C ALA A 115 -1.44 9.90 -4.70
N ILE A 116 -0.39 9.29 -4.16
CA ILE A 116 -0.43 8.48 -2.93
C ILE A 116 -0.85 9.35 -1.73
N ILE A 117 -0.23 10.52 -1.53
CA ILE A 117 -0.55 11.37 -0.36
C ILE A 117 -1.94 11.99 -0.41
N ARG A 118 -2.54 12.12 -1.60
CA ARG A 118 -3.91 12.62 -1.81
C ARG A 118 -4.96 11.51 -1.81
N GLY A 119 -4.54 10.27 -2.06
CA GLY A 119 -5.43 9.10 -2.19
C GLY A 119 -5.88 8.52 -0.86
N GLY A 120 -6.90 7.67 -0.92
CA GLY A 120 -7.41 6.95 0.24
C GLY A 120 -6.45 5.93 0.85
N VAL A 121 -5.32 5.64 0.19
CA VAL A 121 -4.25 4.80 0.77
C VAL A 121 -3.44 5.52 1.84
N HIS A 122 -3.57 6.83 1.99
CA HIS A 122 -2.99 7.64 3.04
C HIS A 122 -4.01 7.88 4.14
N ASP A 123 -3.76 7.42 5.35
CA ASP A 123 -4.55 7.84 6.50
C ASP A 123 -4.09 9.24 6.94
N VAL A 124 -4.77 10.25 6.45
CA VAL A 124 -4.40 11.65 6.66
C VAL A 124 -4.62 12.13 8.10
N VAL A 125 -5.40 11.39 8.90
CA VAL A 125 -5.71 11.70 10.31
C VAL A 125 -4.83 10.88 11.24
N GLY A 126 -4.81 9.56 11.07
CA GLY A 126 -4.07 8.64 11.93
C GLY A 126 -2.61 8.46 11.53
N GLY A 127 -2.22 8.89 10.34
CA GLY A 127 -0.88 8.66 9.79
C GLY A 127 -0.66 7.26 9.23
N GLY A 128 0.40 7.13 8.46
CA GLY A 128 0.74 5.86 7.80
C GLY A 128 -0.05 5.58 6.53
N PHE A 129 0.31 4.49 5.87
CA PHE A 129 -0.19 4.12 4.54
C PHE A 129 -0.68 2.69 4.51
N MET A 130 -1.78 2.46 3.80
CA MET A 130 -2.26 1.15 3.40
C MET A 130 -1.46 0.65 2.19
N PRO A 131 -1.29 -0.69 2.01
CA PRO A 131 -0.33 -1.27 1.05
C PRO A 131 -0.69 -1.06 -0.42
N TYR A 132 -1.98 -0.94 -0.73
CA TYR A 132 -2.46 -0.77 -2.10
C TYR A 132 -3.89 -0.22 -2.14
N SER A 133 -4.27 0.34 -3.30
CA SER A 133 -5.65 0.66 -3.64
C SER A 133 -6.21 -0.39 -4.60
N THR A 134 -7.44 -0.81 -4.37
CA THR A 134 -8.17 -1.74 -5.24
C THR A 134 -8.72 -1.08 -6.50
N VAL A 135 -8.61 0.25 -6.60
CA VAL A 135 -9.05 1.03 -7.75
C VAL A 135 -7.93 1.92 -8.28
N ARG A 136 -7.96 2.18 -9.59
CA ARG A 136 -6.96 2.96 -10.32
C ARG A 136 -6.73 4.37 -9.74
N SER A 137 -7.77 4.98 -9.18
CA SER A 137 -7.76 6.36 -8.67
C SER A 137 -7.15 6.54 -7.27
N TRP A 138 -6.56 5.51 -6.67
CA TRP A 138 -6.08 5.50 -5.29
C TRP A 138 -7.16 5.67 -4.21
N GLY A 139 -8.45 5.62 -4.58
CA GLY A 139 -9.55 6.02 -3.70
C GLY A 139 -10.04 4.95 -2.72
N LEU A 140 -9.82 3.66 -2.98
CA LEU A 140 -10.31 2.56 -2.15
C LEU A 140 -9.16 1.64 -1.72
N PRO A 141 -8.61 1.82 -0.52
CA PRO A 141 -7.49 1.02 -0.05
C PRO A 141 -7.91 -0.37 0.44
N HIS A 142 -6.93 -1.27 0.51
CA HIS A 142 -6.97 -2.39 1.43
C HIS A 142 -6.54 -1.88 2.81
N PHE A 143 -7.44 -1.97 3.79
CA PHE A 143 -7.35 -1.21 5.05
C PHE A 143 -6.29 -1.68 6.05
N GLU A 144 -5.53 -2.70 5.75
CA GLU A 144 -4.39 -3.13 6.56
C GLU A 144 -3.26 -2.09 6.52
N LYS A 145 -2.59 -1.85 7.64
CA LYS A 145 -1.35 -1.05 7.68
C LYS A 145 -0.19 -1.94 8.10
N MET A 146 0.82 -2.06 7.25
CA MET A 146 1.97 -2.92 7.47
C MET A 146 3.22 -2.13 7.84
N LEU A 147 3.98 -2.63 8.83
CA LEU A 147 5.26 -2.03 9.24
C LEU A 147 6.24 -1.94 8.07
N ALA A 148 6.38 -3.03 7.30
CA ALA A 148 7.34 -3.11 6.21
C ALA A 148 7.08 -2.09 5.09
N ASP A 149 5.81 -1.89 4.69
CA ASP A 149 5.44 -0.92 3.68
C ASP A 149 5.70 0.51 4.16
N ASN A 150 5.29 0.81 5.39
CA ASN A 150 5.45 2.14 5.98
C ASN A 150 6.92 2.49 6.23
N ALA A 151 7.75 1.54 6.66
CA ALA A 151 9.19 1.76 6.82
C ALA A 151 9.88 2.10 5.49
N GLN A 152 9.51 1.42 4.41
CA GLN A 152 10.01 1.71 3.08
C GLN A 152 9.50 3.07 2.56
N MET A 153 8.21 3.37 2.76
CA MET A 153 7.63 4.67 2.37
C MET A 153 8.23 5.83 3.15
N LEU A 154 8.56 5.66 4.44
CA LEU A 154 9.30 6.66 5.22
C LEU A 154 10.64 7.01 4.55
N THR A 155 11.37 6.00 4.09
CA THR A 155 12.63 6.21 3.35
C THR A 155 12.38 6.96 2.04
N VAL A 156 11.36 6.57 1.28
CA VAL A 156 11.01 7.20 0.00
C VAL A 156 10.58 8.65 0.18
N PHE A 157 9.71 8.95 1.15
CA PHE A 157 9.27 10.33 1.44
C PHE A 157 10.40 11.22 1.96
N SER A 158 11.30 10.68 2.78
CA SER A 158 12.49 11.40 3.24
C SER A 158 13.41 11.78 2.08
N LEU A 159 13.65 10.85 1.15
CA LEU A 159 14.43 11.09 -0.06
C LEU A 159 13.75 12.11 -0.98
N ALA A 160 12.44 11.96 -1.20
CA ALA A 160 11.65 12.87 -2.03
C ALA A 160 11.65 14.28 -1.45
N THR A 161 11.54 14.44 -0.14
CA THR A 161 11.63 15.72 0.58
C THR A 161 12.99 16.38 0.33
N SER A 162 14.08 15.64 0.54
CA SER A 162 15.43 16.15 0.32
C SER A 162 15.64 16.62 -1.14
N LYS A 163 15.18 15.81 -2.09
CA LYS A 163 15.35 16.11 -3.52
C LYS A 163 14.47 17.29 -3.98
N ALA A 164 13.21 17.34 -3.54
CA ALA A 164 12.32 18.47 -3.84
C ALA A 164 12.90 19.77 -3.31
N ASN A 165 13.38 19.80 -2.07
CA ASN A 165 14.05 20.98 -1.49
C ASN A 165 15.28 21.41 -2.32
N SER A 166 16.10 20.46 -2.79
CA SER A 166 17.28 20.76 -3.61
C SER A 166 16.93 21.36 -4.97
N LEU A 167 15.72 21.10 -5.46
CA LEU A 167 15.16 21.63 -6.71
C LEU A 167 14.33 22.91 -6.51
N GLY A 168 14.21 23.40 -5.27
CA GLY A 168 13.37 24.56 -4.93
C GLY A 168 11.87 24.31 -5.04
N LEU A 169 11.44 23.04 -4.99
CA LEU A 169 10.04 22.64 -5.03
C LEU A 169 9.46 22.54 -3.59
N ASP A 170 8.15 22.71 -3.47
CA ASP A 170 7.46 22.51 -2.20
C ASP A 170 7.49 21.04 -1.80
N ALA A 171 8.07 20.75 -0.65
CA ALA A 171 8.23 19.41 -0.10
C ALA A 171 7.36 19.17 1.16
N ARG A 172 6.54 20.14 1.57
CA ARG A 172 5.77 20.06 2.83
C ARG A 172 4.86 18.86 2.89
N GLY A 173 4.23 18.49 1.76
CA GLY A 173 3.37 17.31 1.69
C GLY A 173 4.13 16.01 1.97
N PHE A 174 5.32 15.84 1.39
CA PHE A 174 6.17 14.67 1.63
C PHE A 174 6.71 14.64 3.07
N GLN A 175 7.09 15.80 3.59
CA GLN A 175 7.56 15.92 4.96
C GLN A 175 6.45 15.55 5.94
N ARG A 176 5.22 16.05 5.73
CA ARG A 176 4.05 15.69 6.57
C ARG A 176 3.77 14.20 6.51
N ALA A 177 3.81 13.58 5.32
CA ALA A 177 3.64 12.15 5.15
C ALA A 177 4.67 11.33 5.92
N ALA A 178 5.96 11.74 5.86
CA ALA A 178 7.03 11.10 6.61
C ALA A 178 6.82 11.21 8.14
N PHE A 179 6.48 12.38 8.66
CA PHE A 179 6.18 12.55 10.08
C PHE A 179 4.92 11.79 10.50
N GLY A 180 3.88 11.76 9.65
CA GLY A 180 2.67 10.97 9.93
C GLY A 180 2.95 9.48 10.08
N ILE A 181 3.91 8.93 9.31
CA ILE A 181 4.36 7.54 9.51
C ILE A 181 5.02 7.37 10.89
N ILE A 182 5.89 8.30 11.29
CA ILE A 182 6.59 8.24 12.59
C ILE A 182 5.58 8.31 13.73
N ASP A 183 4.68 9.28 13.69
CA ASP A 183 3.65 9.46 14.72
C ASP A 183 2.75 8.23 14.84
N TRP A 184 2.36 7.62 13.71
CA TRP A 184 1.60 6.37 13.68
C TRP A 184 2.39 5.21 14.30
N LEU A 185 3.66 5.04 13.94
CA LEU A 185 4.52 3.99 14.51
C LEU A 185 4.65 4.11 16.02
N GLU A 186 4.87 5.32 16.52
CA GLU A 186 5.02 5.58 17.96
C GLU A 186 3.72 5.39 18.74
N ARG A 187 2.58 5.75 18.14
CA ARG A 187 1.29 5.69 18.81
C ARG A 187 0.65 4.30 18.80
N GLU A 188 0.75 3.58 17.64
CA GLU A 188 -0.07 2.39 17.41
C GLU A 188 0.72 1.10 17.22
N MET A 189 2.00 1.19 16.84
CA MET A 189 2.77 0.01 16.45
C MET A 189 3.74 -0.49 17.51
N GLN A 190 3.96 0.26 18.59
CA GLN A 190 4.87 -0.19 19.64
C GLN A 190 4.31 -1.39 20.40
N ALA A 191 5.12 -2.45 20.48
CA ALA A 191 4.81 -3.62 21.29
C ALA A 191 5.20 -3.41 22.74
N SER A 192 4.38 -3.88 23.70
CA SER A 192 4.65 -3.76 25.14
C SER A 192 5.95 -4.42 25.59
N ALA A 193 6.43 -5.42 24.86
CA ALA A 193 7.70 -6.11 25.10
C ALA A 193 8.91 -5.44 24.43
N GLY A 194 8.71 -4.28 23.78
CA GLY A 194 9.70 -3.58 22.96
C GLY A 194 9.62 -3.97 21.48
N GLY A 195 10.11 -3.07 20.60
CA GLY A 195 9.99 -3.22 19.15
C GLY A 195 8.61 -2.81 18.63
N PHE A 196 8.29 -3.23 17.40
CA PHE A 196 7.05 -2.90 16.72
C PHE A 196 6.29 -4.16 16.31
N VAL A 197 4.95 -4.08 16.31
CA VAL A 197 4.10 -5.13 15.70
C VAL A 197 4.24 -5.07 14.18
N THR A 198 3.91 -6.17 13.48
CA THR A 198 4.14 -6.29 12.04
C THR A 198 3.07 -5.64 11.19
N SER A 199 1.82 -5.64 11.66
CA SER A 199 0.67 -5.05 10.97
C SER A 199 -0.48 -4.77 11.92
N LEU A 200 -1.39 -3.87 11.50
CA LEU A 200 -2.70 -3.69 12.07
C LEU A 200 -3.75 -4.33 11.14
N ASP A 201 -4.75 -4.97 11.74
CA ASP A 201 -5.83 -5.63 11.01
C ASP A 201 -6.60 -4.61 10.13
N SER A 202 -7.06 -5.07 8.97
CA SER A 202 -7.93 -4.30 8.07
C SER A 202 -9.32 -4.03 8.66
N GLU A 203 -9.75 -4.81 9.63
CA GLU A 203 -11.06 -4.71 10.27
C GLU A 203 -10.94 -4.28 11.72
N ALA A 204 -11.83 -3.40 12.14
CA ALA A 204 -12.02 -3.05 13.56
C ALA A 204 -13.47 -3.22 13.98
N ALA A 205 -13.70 -3.35 15.29
CA ALA A 205 -15.04 -3.48 15.84
C ALA A 205 -15.70 -2.10 15.98
N ASP A 206 -16.99 -2.02 15.65
CA ASP A 206 -17.83 -0.88 16.00
C ASP A 206 -18.24 -0.91 17.47
N ALA A 207 -19.07 0.05 17.90
CA ALA A 207 -19.59 0.15 19.26
C ALA A 207 -20.50 -1.05 19.66
N GLN A 208 -20.99 -1.81 18.70
CA GLN A 208 -21.81 -3.00 18.89
C GLN A 208 -20.96 -4.29 18.89
N GLY A 209 -19.66 -4.19 18.60
CA GLY A 209 -18.72 -5.32 18.51
C GLY A 209 -18.71 -6.00 17.14
N GLU A 210 -19.44 -5.48 16.16
CA GLU A 210 -19.41 -5.96 14.77
C GLU A 210 -18.19 -5.43 14.05
N ARG A 211 -17.53 -6.29 13.25
CA ARG A 211 -16.27 -5.93 12.58
C ARG A 211 -16.49 -5.53 11.13
N TYR A 212 -15.92 -4.39 10.77
CA TYR A 212 -15.99 -3.83 9.41
C TYR A 212 -14.62 -3.37 8.91
N PRO A 213 -14.29 -3.59 7.61
CA PRO A 213 -13.08 -3.06 7.02
C PRO A 213 -13.06 -1.53 7.02
N GLY A 214 -11.96 -0.94 7.51
CA GLY A 214 -11.70 0.49 7.43
C GLY A 214 -12.48 1.37 8.40
N ILE A 215 -13.31 0.80 9.28
CA ILE A 215 -14.11 1.59 10.23
C ILE A 215 -13.23 2.45 11.16
N GLN A 216 -12.01 2.00 11.44
CA GLN A 216 -11.06 2.68 12.32
C GLN A 216 -10.46 3.96 11.71
N ILE A 217 -10.58 4.16 10.40
CA ILE A 217 -10.01 5.32 9.69
C ILE A 217 -11.08 6.12 8.91
N ALA A 218 -12.30 5.61 8.87
CA ALA A 218 -13.42 6.29 8.22
C ALA A 218 -14.15 7.23 9.20
N TRP A 219 -14.60 8.37 8.70
CA TRP A 219 -15.27 9.40 9.48
C TRP A 219 -16.60 9.79 8.86
N SER A 220 -17.60 10.02 9.68
CA SER A 220 -18.85 10.67 9.26
C SER A 220 -18.81 12.18 9.58
N ARG A 221 -19.65 12.95 8.90
CA ARG A 221 -19.81 14.37 9.20
C ARG A 221 -20.27 14.59 10.65
N ALA A 222 -21.17 13.74 11.15
CA ALA A 222 -21.64 13.82 12.53
C ALA A 222 -20.51 13.62 13.53
N GLN A 223 -19.64 12.62 13.35
CA GLN A 223 -18.46 12.41 14.19
C GLN A 223 -17.48 13.60 14.09
N THR A 224 -17.26 14.11 12.88
CA THR A 224 -16.38 15.28 12.68
C THR A 224 -16.95 16.50 13.40
N ALA A 225 -18.27 16.74 13.37
CA ALA A 225 -18.93 17.84 14.09
C ALA A 225 -18.85 17.68 15.61
N GLU A 226 -18.99 16.45 16.12
CA GLU A 226 -18.86 16.15 17.55
C GLU A 226 -17.45 16.45 18.07
N VAL A 227 -16.42 16.11 17.30
CA VAL A 227 -15.02 16.26 17.73
C VAL A 227 -14.50 17.67 17.51
N LEU A 228 -14.80 18.31 16.38
CA LEU A 228 -14.21 19.59 15.97
C LEU A 228 -15.11 20.82 16.18
N GLY A 229 -16.38 20.62 16.51
CA GLY A 229 -17.32 21.74 16.74
C GLY A 229 -17.38 22.71 15.56
N GLU A 230 -17.02 23.97 15.78
CA GLU A 230 -17.07 25.03 14.77
C GLU A 230 -16.12 24.80 13.57
N ASP A 231 -15.04 24.06 13.76
CA ASP A 231 -14.05 23.75 12.70
C ASP A 231 -14.49 22.58 11.81
N SER A 232 -15.62 21.93 12.09
CA SER A 232 -16.05 20.71 11.40
C SER A 232 -16.36 20.93 9.92
N GLU A 233 -16.95 22.07 9.55
CA GLU A 233 -17.27 22.37 8.15
C GLU A 233 -15.99 22.55 7.32
N TRP A 234 -15.02 23.29 7.86
CA TRP A 234 -13.70 23.44 7.26
C TRP A 234 -13.01 22.08 7.09
N ALA A 235 -13.01 21.23 8.12
CA ALA A 235 -12.40 19.91 8.07
C ALA A 235 -13.09 19.01 7.03
N CYS A 236 -14.42 19.01 6.97
CA CYS A 236 -15.16 18.26 5.96
C CYS A 236 -14.86 18.72 4.53
N GLU A 237 -14.62 20.01 4.32
CA GLU A 237 -14.20 20.53 3.02
C GLU A 237 -12.78 20.10 2.66
N VAL A 238 -11.83 20.32 3.55
CA VAL A 238 -10.40 20.02 3.33
C VAL A 238 -10.16 18.53 3.11
N PHE A 239 -10.79 17.68 3.91
CA PHE A 239 -10.62 16.22 3.87
C PHE A 239 -11.66 15.49 3.01
N GLY A 240 -12.46 16.19 2.25
CA GLY A 240 -13.35 15.57 1.30
C GLY A 240 -14.53 14.81 1.88
N LEU A 241 -14.93 15.11 3.11
CA LEU A 241 -16.08 14.48 3.78
C LEU A 241 -17.44 15.10 3.38
N ASN A 242 -17.43 16.04 2.43
CA ASN A 242 -18.62 16.67 1.86
C ASN A 242 -19.00 16.01 0.51
N THR A 243 -19.56 14.80 0.54
CA THR A 243 -20.07 14.16 -0.67
C THR A 243 -21.54 14.50 -0.84
N LEU A 244 -21.91 15.08 -2.00
CA LEU A 244 -23.30 15.41 -2.32
C LEU A 244 -24.18 14.15 -2.26
N GLY A 245 -25.25 14.21 -1.44
CA GLY A 245 -26.21 13.13 -1.29
C GLY A 245 -25.87 12.07 -0.23
N SER A 246 -24.71 12.15 0.45
CA SER A 246 -24.44 11.31 1.62
C SER A 246 -25.20 11.78 2.85
N SER A 247 -25.65 10.84 3.69
CA SER A 247 -26.22 11.18 5.00
C SER A 247 -25.10 11.67 5.93
N ASP A 248 -25.46 12.46 6.95
CA ASP A 248 -24.49 12.95 7.95
C ASP A 248 -23.80 11.82 8.74
N THR A 249 -24.36 10.62 8.71
CA THR A 249 -23.83 9.41 9.35
C THR A 249 -23.06 8.51 8.41
N ALA A 250 -22.99 8.81 7.09
CA ALA A 250 -22.21 8.01 6.13
C ALA A 250 -20.72 8.08 6.45
N LEU A 251 -20.09 6.93 6.58
CA LEU A 251 -18.64 6.83 6.79
C LEU A 251 -17.90 7.05 5.48
N MET A 252 -16.91 7.93 5.51
CA MET A 252 -16.08 8.30 4.38
C MET A 252 -14.61 8.30 4.78
N LEU A 253 -13.74 8.03 3.82
CA LEU A 253 -12.30 8.15 4.03
C LEU A 253 -11.88 9.62 3.88
N PRO A 254 -11.24 10.22 4.90
CA PRO A 254 -10.61 11.51 4.75
C PRO A 254 -9.49 11.45 3.70
N THR A 255 -9.52 12.37 2.74
CA THR A 255 -8.48 12.51 1.71
C THR A 255 -8.25 13.99 1.43
N PHE A 256 -7.03 14.39 1.08
CA PHE A 256 -6.81 15.79 0.70
C PHE A 256 -7.45 16.10 -0.65
N LYS A 257 -8.32 17.10 -0.70
CA LYS A 257 -8.90 17.62 -1.95
C LYS A 257 -7.99 18.57 -2.71
N HIS A 258 -7.10 19.22 -1.99
CA HIS A 258 -6.12 20.16 -2.54
C HIS A 258 -4.72 19.72 -2.16
N ASP A 259 -3.69 20.36 -2.73
CA ASP A 259 -2.29 20.09 -2.35
C ASP A 259 -2.10 20.36 -0.85
N PRO A 260 -1.63 19.36 -0.10
CA PRO A 260 -1.43 19.46 1.32
C PRO A 260 -0.29 20.42 1.69
#